data_c7f832f2d4ead8f537e87110861767c9
#
_entry.id   c7f832f2d4ead8f537e87110861767c9
#
_cell.length_a   1.000
_cell.length_b   1.000
_cell.length_c   1.000
_cell.angle_alpha   90.00
_cell.angle_beta   90.00
_cell.angle_gamma   90.00
#
_symmetry.space_group_name_H-M   'P 1'
#
loop_
_entity.id
_entity.type
_entity.pdbx_description
1 polymer ?
#
loop_
_entity_poly.entity_id
_entity_poly.type
_entity_poly.pdbx_seq_one_letter_code
_entity_poly.pdbx_strand_id
1 'polypeptide(L)'
;MASHTSKNTSPHHLTTFYKTFNQVKNESFDGMIITGAPVEQLDFEEVDYWGELCEIMEWSKHNVCSTFHICWGAQAGLYYHYGIKKHLLPEKLSGIYTHKVLVPHHKLMRGFDDTFTIPHSRHTGIDEEALKRCRGLEVLAVSEIAGSCVICSRNGRQVFVTGHAEYDRDTLAKEYFLSLIHISEPTRPEP
;
A
#
# COMPACT_ATOMS: atom_id res chain seq x y z
N MET A 1 -7.96 -12.71 5.49
CA MET A 1 -6.66 -13.07 6.09
C MET A 1 -6.01 -14.08 5.19
N ALA A 2 -4.76 -13.85 4.80
CA ALA A 2 -3.99 -14.84 4.05
C ALA A 2 -3.77 -16.09 4.94
N SER A 3 -3.51 -17.23 4.33
CA SER A 3 -3.19 -18.50 5.03
C SER A 3 -1.90 -18.41 5.87
N HIS A 4 -1.19 -17.30 5.81
CA HIS A 4 0.03 -17.02 6.58
C HIS A 4 -0.24 -17.02 8.09
N THR A 5 0.55 -17.82 8.83
CA THR A 5 0.44 -17.92 10.28
C THR A 5 1.10 -16.72 10.96
N SER A 6 0.31 -15.88 11.63
CA SER A 6 0.84 -14.75 12.41
C SER A 6 1.65 -15.24 13.60
N LYS A 7 2.91 -14.79 13.73
CA LYS A 7 3.79 -15.13 14.86
C LYS A 7 3.43 -14.42 16.17
N ASN A 8 2.71 -13.27 16.07
CA ASN A 8 2.50 -12.35 17.19
C ASN A 8 1.04 -12.23 17.67
N THR A 9 0.11 -13.00 17.09
CA THR A 9 -1.32 -12.91 17.44
C THR A 9 -1.82 -14.26 17.93
N SER A 10 -2.54 -14.28 19.05
CA SER A 10 -3.07 -15.53 19.60
C SER A 10 -4.04 -16.21 18.62
N PRO A 11 -4.03 -17.55 18.48
CA PRO A 11 -4.93 -18.28 17.58
C PRO A 11 -6.41 -17.99 17.88
N HIS A 12 -6.78 -17.84 19.14
CA HIS A 12 -8.15 -17.54 19.56
C HIS A 12 -8.62 -16.17 19.05
N HIS A 13 -7.76 -15.16 19.10
CA HIS A 13 -8.07 -13.81 18.55
C HIS A 13 -8.26 -13.88 17.04
N LEU A 14 -7.39 -14.61 16.34
CA LEU A 14 -7.47 -14.78 14.89
C LEU A 14 -8.78 -15.45 14.46
N THR A 15 -9.19 -16.52 15.11
CA THR A 15 -10.43 -17.25 14.76
C THR A 15 -11.69 -16.49 15.11
N THR A 16 -11.64 -15.63 16.13
CA THR A 16 -12.82 -14.88 16.60
C THR A 16 -13.11 -13.65 15.73
N PHE A 17 -12.09 -12.93 15.30
CA PHE A 17 -12.25 -11.61 14.66
C PHE A 17 -11.88 -11.59 13.17
N TYR A 18 -11.23 -12.64 12.66
CA TYR A 18 -10.75 -12.66 11.28
C TYR A 18 -11.32 -13.86 10.52
N LYS A 19 -11.62 -13.63 9.27
CA LYS A 19 -11.99 -14.67 8.30
C LYS A 19 -10.84 -14.91 7.33
N THR A 20 -10.68 -16.14 6.88
CA THR A 20 -9.79 -16.47 5.76
C THR A 20 -10.45 -16.11 4.43
N PHE A 21 -9.68 -15.99 3.36
CA PHE A 21 -10.22 -15.73 2.03
C PHE A 21 -11.23 -16.82 1.61
N ASN A 22 -10.93 -18.08 1.89
CA ASN A 22 -11.82 -19.19 1.57
C ASN A 22 -13.20 -19.11 2.23
N GLN A 23 -13.31 -18.45 3.38
CA GLN A 23 -14.60 -18.25 4.07
C GLN A 23 -15.44 -17.14 3.46
N VAL A 24 -14.83 -16.20 2.73
CA VAL A 24 -15.51 -15.00 2.21
C VAL A 24 -15.57 -14.94 0.68
N LYS A 25 -14.90 -15.84 -0.04
CA LYS A 25 -14.79 -15.79 -1.51
C LYS A 25 -16.11 -15.86 -2.27
N ASN A 26 -17.17 -16.34 -1.63
CA ASN A 26 -18.52 -16.41 -2.22
C ASN A 26 -19.38 -15.19 -1.82
N GLU A 27 -18.85 -14.26 -1.05
CA GLU A 27 -19.53 -13.03 -0.64
C GLU A 27 -19.18 -11.88 -1.59
N SER A 28 -19.96 -10.79 -1.55
CA SER A 28 -19.67 -9.53 -2.23
C SER A 28 -19.59 -8.40 -1.21
N PHE A 29 -18.75 -7.40 -1.49
CA PHE A 29 -18.48 -6.30 -0.57
C PHE A 29 -18.54 -4.95 -1.29
N ASP A 30 -18.95 -3.91 -0.57
CA ASP A 30 -18.94 -2.54 -1.07
C ASP A 30 -17.54 -1.98 -1.17
N GLY A 31 -16.66 -2.37 -0.26
CA GLY A 31 -15.27 -1.91 -0.23
C GLY A 31 -14.31 -2.93 0.37
N MET A 32 -13.04 -2.85 -0.07
CA MET A 32 -11.94 -3.62 0.48
C MET A 32 -10.70 -2.73 0.62
N ILE A 33 -9.97 -2.90 1.70
CA ILE A 33 -8.68 -2.23 1.92
C ILE A 33 -7.58 -3.28 1.89
N ILE A 34 -6.54 -3.04 1.08
CA ILE A 34 -5.28 -3.80 1.08
C ILE A 34 -4.20 -2.89 1.65
N THR A 35 -3.74 -3.21 2.84
CA THR A 35 -2.77 -2.38 3.57
C THR A 35 -1.33 -2.70 3.21
N GLY A 36 -0.40 -1.89 3.74
CA GLY A 36 1.04 -2.14 3.68
C GLY A 36 1.47 -3.40 4.43
N ALA A 37 2.67 -3.87 4.10
CA ALA A 37 3.33 -4.99 4.76
C ALA A 37 4.84 -4.74 4.82
N PRO A 38 5.56 -5.21 5.86
CA PRO A 38 7.00 -5.00 6.05
C PRO A 38 7.86 -5.93 5.18
N VAL A 39 7.48 -6.13 3.92
CA VAL A 39 8.13 -7.00 2.93
C VAL A 39 8.52 -6.22 1.66
N GLU A 40 8.58 -4.91 1.76
CA GLU A 40 8.73 -4.02 0.60
C GLU A 40 10.07 -4.17 -0.15
N GLN A 41 11.11 -4.68 0.51
CA GLN A 41 12.42 -4.91 -0.11
C GLN A 41 12.51 -6.22 -0.90
N LEU A 42 11.59 -7.17 -0.67
CA LEU A 42 11.51 -8.42 -1.43
C LEU A 42 10.83 -8.16 -2.79
N ASP A 43 11.20 -8.91 -3.80
CA ASP A 43 10.37 -8.96 -5.01
C ASP A 43 8.98 -9.52 -4.68
N PHE A 44 7.96 -9.12 -5.44
CA PHE A 44 6.59 -9.53 -5.11
C PHE A 44 6.43 -11.04 -5.13
N GLU A 45 7.08 -11.71 -6.06
CA GLU A 45 7.06 -13.16 -6.25
C GLU A 45 7.77 -13.93 -5.12
N GLU A 46 8.65 -13.27 -4.36
CA GLU A 46 9.33 -13.84 -3.19
C GLU A 46 8.50 -13.77 -1.90
N VAL A 47 7.38 -13.04 -1.92
CA VAL A 47 6.49 -12.92 -0.75
C VAL A 47 5.64 -14.17 -0.62
N ASP A 48 5.73 -14.87 0.51
CA ASP A 48 5.11 -16.17 0.78
C ASP A 48 3.61 -16.24 0.41
N TYR A 49 2.87 -15.16 0.63
CA TYR A 49 1.44 -15.07 0.37
C TYR A 49 1.11 -14.36 -0.95
N TRP A 50 2.08 -14.14 -1.84
CA TRP A 50 1.85 -13.41 -3.09
C TRP A 50 0.80 -14.08 -3.98
N GLY A 51 0.86 -15.40 -4.12
CA GLY A 51 -0.12 -16.16 -4.90
C GLY A 51 -1.56 -15.94 -4.40
N GLU A 52 -1.79 -16.06 -3.08
CA GLU A 52 -3.11 -15.82 -2.48
C GLU A 52 -3.54 -14.34 -2.63
N LEU A 53 -2.61 -13.40 -2.49
CA LEU A 53 -2.90 -11.98 -2.70
C LEU A 53 -3.33 -11.70 -4.15
N CYS A 54 -2.69 -12.32 -5.13
CA CYS A 54 -3.08 -12.25 -6.55
C CYS A 54 -4.50 -12.79 -6.76
N GLU A 55 -4.85 -13.93 -6.14
CA GLU A 55 -6.21 -14.48 -6.19
C GLU A 55 -7.23 -13.52 -5.59
N ILE A 56 -6.92 -12.91 -4.45
CA ILE A 56 -7.77 -11.90 -3.79
C ILE A 56 -7.94 -10.66 -4.69
N MET A 57 -6.87 -10.17 -5.29
CA MET A 57 -6.93 -9.01 -6.18
C MET A 57 -7.74 -9.32 -7.45
N GLU A 58 -7.62 -10.54 -8.02
CA GLU A 58 -8.45 -10.94 -9.16
C GLU A 58 -9.92 -11.07 -8.77
N TRP A 59 -10.20 -11.75 -7.66
CA TRP A 59 -11.54 -11.90 -7.11
C TRP A 59 -12.21 -10.55 -6.84
N SER A 60 -11.44 -9.56 -6.35
CA SER A 60 -11.96 -8.23 -6.02
C SER A 60 -12.52 -7.48 -7.23
N LYS A 61 -12.05 -7.77 -8.43
CA LYS A 61 -12.57 -7.16 -9.67
C LYS A 61 -14.07 -7.44 -9.88
N HIS A 62 -14.57 -8.53 -9.34
CA HIS A 62 -15.94 -8.98 -9.54
C HIS A 62 -16.81 -8.90 -8.29
N ASN A 63 -16.20 -9.09 -7.12
CA ASN A 63 -16.89 -9.24 -5.85
C ASN A 63 -16.81 -8.00 -4.94
N VAL A 64 -16.04 -6.97 -5.31
CA VAL A 64 -15.87 -5.76 -4.52
C VAL A 64 -16.18 -4.54 -5.37
N CYS A 65 -17.03 -3.63 -4.87
CA CYS A 65 -17.38 -2.41 -5.59
C CYS A 65 -16.19 -1.47 -5.75
N SER A 66 -15.40 -1.29 -4.69
CA SER A 66 -14.19 -0.45 -4.73
C SER A 66 -13.09 -1.02 -3.83
N THR A 67 -11.84 -0.99 -4.30
CA THR A 67 -10.65 -1.37 -3.53
C THR A 67 -9.76 -0.17 -3.24
N PHE A 68 -9.27 -0.09 -2.01
CA PHE A 68 -8.35 0.94 -1.56
C PHE A 68 -7.04 0.28 -1.15
N HIS A 69 -5.96 0.63 -1.81
CA HIS A 69 -4.64 0.05 -1.62
C HIS A 69 -3.71 1.08 -0.95
N ILE A 70 -2.98 0.68 0.10
CA ILE A 70 -2.14 1.58 0.90
C ILE A 70 -0.68 1.11 0.89
N CYS A 71 0.25 2.04 0.68
CA CYS A 71 1.69 1.85 0.76
C CYS A 71 2.18 0.67 -0.10
N TRP A 72 2.76 -0.37 0.51
CA TRP A 72 3.16 -1.59 -0.20
C TRP A 72 1.97 -2.25 -0.91
N GLY A 73 0.79 -2.26 -0.30
CA GLY A 73 -0.43 -2.74 -0.95
C GLY A 73 -0.78 -1.96 -2.22
N ALA A 74 -0.51 -0.65 -2.26
CA ALA A 74 -0.67 0.16 -3.47
C ALA A 74 0.33 -0.26 -4.55
N GLN A 75 1.59 -0.49 -4.20
CA GLN A 75 2.61 -0.96 -5.14
C GLN A 75 2.27 -2.36 -5.68
N ALA A 76 1.82 -3.27 -4.80
CA ALA A 76 1.38 -4.62 -5.16
C ALA A 76 0.20 -4.59 -6.15
N GLY A 77 -0.81 -3.75 -5.87
CA GLY A 77 -1.96 -3.58 -6.75
C GLY A 77 -1.60 -2.96 -8.09
N LEU A 78 -0.74 -1.94 -8.11
CA LEU A 78 -0.24 -1.32 -9.34
C LEU A 78 0.57 -2.32 -10.18
N TYR A 79 1.38 -3.15 -9.54
CA TYR A 79 2.13 -4.21 -10.23
C TYR A 79 1.20 -5.28 -10.80
N TYR A 80 0.32 -5.85 -9.98
CA TYR A 80 -0.56 -6.94 -10.38
C TYR A 80 -1.52 -6.53 -11.51
N HIS A 81 -2.20 -5.38 -11.35
CA HIS A 81 -3.26 -4.98 -12.29
C HIS A 81 -2.74 -4.25 -13.53
N TYR A 82 -1.59 -3.59 -13.44
CA TYR A 82 -1.11 -2.66 -14.48
C TYR A 82 0.34 -2.90 -14.89
N GLY A 83 1.06 -3.84 -14.28
CA GLY A 83 2.46 -4.14 -14.58
C GLY A 83 3.44 -3.04 -14.18
N ILE A 84 3.05 -2.11 -13.30
CA ILE A 84 3.90 -1.00 -12.85
C ILE A 84 4.81 -1.52 -11.75
N LYS A 85 6.10 -1.59 -12.03
CA LYS A 85 7.11 -2.13 -11.12
C LYS A 85 7.45 -1.15 -10.00
N LYS A 86 7.91 -1.69 -8.87
CA LYS A 86 8.59 -0.94 -7.84
C LYS A 86 10.10 -0.96 -8.05
N HIS A 87 10.82 -0.04 -7.43
CA HIS A 87 12.27 0.00 -7.36
C HIS A 87 12.72 0.46 -5.98
N LEU A 88 13.93 0.08 -5.58
CA LEU A 88 14.52 0.56 -4.34
C LEU A 88 14.86 2.05 -4.46
N LEU A 89 14.59 2.80 -3.41
CA LEU A 89 15.02 4.17 -3.26
C LEU A 89 16.48 4.20 -2.73
N PRO A 90 17.27 5.24 -3.06
CA PRO A 90 18.62 5.39 -2.51
C PRO A 90 18.66 5.46 -0.98
N GLU A 91 17.61 6.07 -0.39
CA GLU A 91 17.42 6.21 1.06
C GLU A 91 15.97 5.97 1.41
N LYS A 92 15.71 5.57 2.67
CA LYS A 92 14.34 5.43 3.19
C LYS A 92 13.62 6.76 3.13
N LEU A 93 12.50 6.81 2.44
CA LEU A 93 11.60 7.95 2.44
C LEU A 93 10.76 7.90 3.73
N SER A 94 11.15 8.68 4.74
CA SER A 94 10.47 8.75 6.03
C SER A 94 10.23 10.20 6.42
N GLY A 95 8.98 10.60 6.56
CA GLY A 95 8.61 11.98 6.88
C GLY A 95 7.19 12.34 6.45
N ILE A 96 6.85 13.61 6.61
CA ILE A 96 5.59 14.20 6.15
C ILE A 96 5.90 15.05 4.92
N TYR A 97 5.26 14.74 3.79
CA TYR A 97 5.54 15.40 2.52
C TYR A 97 4.31 16.12 1.98
N THR A 98 4.54 17.27 1.38
CA THR A 98 3.49 18.04 0.70
C THR A 98 3.23 17.47 -0.68
N HIS A 99 1.96 17.34 -1.00
CA HIS A 99 1.45 16.85 -2.28
C HIS A 99 0.55 17.91 -2.92
N LYS A 100 0.73 18.10 -4.21
CA LYS A 100 -0.12 18.97 -5.03
C LYS A 100 -1.26 18.15 -5.63
N VAL A 101 -2.47 18.67 -5.55
CA VAL A 101 -3.64 18.11 -6.22
C VAL A 101 -3.56 18.44 -7.71
N LEU A 102 -3.59 17.43 -8.57
CA LEU A 102 -3.53 17.59 -10.03
C LEU A 102 -4.92 17.66 -10.66
N VAL A 103 -5.91 16.99 -10.06
CA VAL A 103 -7.27 16.87 -10.60
C VAL A 103 -8.29 17.29 -9.53
N PRO A 104 -8.45 18.58 -9.24
CA PRO A 104 -9.28 19.06 -8.12
C PRO A 104 -10.76 18.73 -8.27
N HIS A 105 -11.24 18.52 -9.50
CA HIS A 105 -12.65 18.18 -9.76
C HIS A 105 -12.94 16.68 -9.64
N HIS A 106 -11.92 15.84 -9.45
CA HIS A 106 -12.13 14.41 -9.25
C HIS A 106 -12.85 14.16 -7.91
N LYS A 107 -13.82 13.22 -7.90
CA LYS A 107 -14.66 12.96 -6.73
C LYS A 107 -13.90 12.62 -5.44
N LEU A 108 -12.73 11.98 -5.57
CA LEU A 108 -11.86 11.62 -4.44
C LEU A 108 -11.09 12.83 -3.88
N MET A 109 -10.97 13.91 -4.63
CA MET A 109 -10.24 15.12 -4.23
C MET A 109 -11.16 16.23 -3.72
N ARG A 110 -12.48 15.99 -3.62
CA ARG A 110 -13.43 16.96 -3.07
C ARG A 110 -13.12 17.25 -1.61
N GLY A 111 -12.96 18.52 -1.27
CA GLY A 111 -12.65 18.98 0.08
C GLY A 111 -11.16 19.03 0.40
N PHE A 112 -10.30 18.64 -0.53
CA PHE A 112 -8.86 18.91 -0.41
C PHE A 112 -8.58 20.34 -0.89
N ASP A 113 -7.60 20.97 -0.23
CA ASP A 113 -6.97 22.19 -0.71
C ASP A 113 -6.08 21.88 -1.94
N ASP A 114 -5.51 22.91 -2.58
CA ASP A 114 -4.59 22.74 -3.72
C ASP A 114 -3.37 21.88 -3.35
N THR A 115 -3.01 21.87 -2.06
CA THR A 115 -1.95 21.03 -1.49
C THR A 115 -2.40 20.41 -0.17
N PHE A 116 -1.90 19.23 0.13
CA PHE A 116 -2.08 18.56 1.43
C PHE A 116 -0.80 17.84 1.84
N THR A 117 -0.70 17.45 3.10
CA THR A 117 0.44 16.69 3.62
C THR A 117 0.01 15.29 3.99
N ILE A 118 0.90 14.31 3.75
CA ILE A 118 0.68 12.91 4.12
C ILE A 118 2.01 12.28 4.58
N PRO A 119 1.99 11.43 5.62
CA PRO A 119 3.16 10.66 6.03
C PRO A 119 3.57 9.61 5.00
N HIS A 120 4.88 9.41 4.85
CA HIS A 120 5.47 8.30 4.12
C HIS A 120 6.51 7.60 5.00
N SER A 121 6.59 6.28 4.90
CA SER A 121 7.62 5.44 5.51
C SER A 121 7.87 4.22 4.62
N ARG A 122 8.79 4.34 3.65
CA ARG A 122 9.03 3.29 2.65
C ARG A 122 10.44 3.32 2.09
N HIS A 123 10.95 2.14 1.72
CA HIS A 123 12.23 1.97 1.03
C HIS A 123 12.11 1.86 -0.50
N THR A 124 10.87 1.84 -1.02
CA THR A 124 10.61 1.63 -2.44
C THR A 124 9.77 2.74 -3.05
N GLY A 125 10.00 3.00 -4.33
CA GLY A 125 9.20 3.84 -5.21
C GLY A 125 8.53 3.03 -6.30
N ILE A 126 7.65 3.66 -7.08
CA ILE A 126 7.02 3.07 -8.26
C ILE A 126 7.65 3.64 -9.54
N ASP A 127 7.56 2.90 -10.65
CA ASP A 127 7.99 3.39 -11.96
C ASP A 127 7.03 4.50 -12.45
N GLU A 128 7.41 5.75 -12.19
CA GLU A 128 6.63 6.95 -12.56
C GLU A 128 6.44 7.07 -14.08
N GLU A 129 7.41 6.63 -14.88
CA GLU A 129 7.32 6.69 -16.34
C GLU A 129 6.35 5.63 -16.89
N ALA A 130 6.34 4.43 -16.31
CA ALA A 130 5.33 3.42 -16.63
C ALA A 130 3.93 3.89 -16.20
N LEU A 131 3.83 4.52 -15.03
CA LEU A 131 2.56 5.08 -14.54
C LEU A 131 2.00 6.15 -15.50
N LYS A 132 2.82 7.11 -15.93
CA LYS A 132 2.41 8.15 -16.88
C LYS A 132 1.94 7.61 -18.22
N ARG A 133 2.52 6.48 -18.68
CA ARG A 133 2.13 5.82 -19.93
C ARG A 133 0.87 4.96 -19.80
N CYS A 134 0.46 4.63 -18.58
CA CYS A 134 -0.68 3.75 -18.32
C CYS A 134 -2.01 4.49 -18.54
N ARG A 135 -2.69 4.22 -19.66
CA ARG A 135 -3.99 4.86 -19.97
C ARG A 135 -5.13 4.44 -19.03
N GLY A 136 -4.95 3.34 -18.28
CA GLY A 136 -5.94 2.81 -17.35
C GLY A 136 -5.99 3.55 -16.01
N LEU A 137 -4.99 4.39 -15.74
CA LEU A 137 -4.81 5.09 -14.46
C LEU A 137 -4.84 6.61 -14.65
N GLU A 138 -5.13 7.31 -13.56
CA GLU A 138 -5.06 8.75 -13.43
C GLU A 138 -4.36 9.11 -12.12
N VAL A 139 -3.34 9.96 -12.18
CA VAL A 139 -2.65 10.49 -11.00
C VAL A 139 -3.39 11.71 -10.51
N LEU A 140 -3.88 11.68 -9.29
CA LEU A 140 -4.69 12.74 -8.69
C LEU A 140 -3.88 13.68 -7.82
N ALA A 141 -2.79 13.20 -7.21
CA ALA A 141 -1.89 14.00 -6.39
C ALA A 141 -0.45 13.51 -6.47
N VAL A 142 0.51 14.46 -6.43
CA VAL A 142 1.94 14.21 -6.58
C VAL A 142 2.75 15.09 -5.65
N SER A 143 3.87 14.57 -5.15
CA SER A 143 4.92 15.31 -4.46
C SER A 143 6.18 15.39 -5.32
N GLU A 144 6.89 16.49 -5.27
CA GLU A 144 8.20 16.61 -5.93
C GLU A 144 9.25 15.65 -5.33
N ILE A 145 9.12 15.34 -4.05
CA ILE A 145 10.05 14.46 -3.32
C ILE A 145 9.52 13.03 -3.27
N ALA A 146 8.24 12.85 -2.90
CA ALA A 146 7.67 11.53 -2.65
C ALA A 146 7.02 10.89 -3.89
N GLY A 147 6.97 11.58 -5.03
CA GLY A 147 6.37 11.08 -6.26
C GLY A 147 4.84 11.02 -6.23
N SER A 148 4.26 10.18 -7.09
CA SER A 148 2.80 10.01 -7.18
C SER A 148 2.24 9.38 -5.91
N CYS A 149 1.23 10.03 -5.33
CA CYS A 149 0.67 9.61 -4.04
C CYS A 149 -0.74 9.04 -4.17
N VAL A 150 -1.65 9.76 -4.78
CA VAL A 150 -3.04 9.31 -4.97
C VAL A 150 -3.24 9.01 -6.44
N ILE A 151 -3.52 7.74 -6.74
CA ILE A 151 -3.72 7.23 -8.09
C ILE A 151 -5.07 6.52 -8.12
N CYS A 152 -5.83 6.68 -9.19
CA CYS A 152 -7.13 6.05 -9.34
C CYS A 152 -7.24 5.37 -10.71
N SER A 153 -7.88 4.20 -10.74
CA SER A 153 -8.29 3.61 -12.02
C SER A 153 -9.37 4.47 -12.67
N ARG A 154 -9.35 4.57 -14.01
CA ARG A 154 -10.31 5.42 -14.74
C ARG A 154 -11.78 5.03 -14.53
N ASN A 155 -12.04 3.77 -14.21
CA ASN A 155 -13.39 3.31 -13.83
C ASN A 155 -13.76 3.65 -12.37
N GLY A 156 -12.83 4.24 -11.61
CA GLY A 156 -13.04 4.66 -10.22
C GLY A 156 -13.13 3.54 -9.19
N ARG A 157 -12.86 2.28 -9.58
CA ARG A 157 -13.00 1.13 -8.68
C ARG A 157 -11.76 0.80 -7.87
N GLN A 158 -10.59 1.24 -8.31
CA GLN A 158 -9.32 0.96 -7.63
C GLN A 158 -8.63 2.28 -7.29
N VAL A 159 -8.29 2.45 -6.03
CA VAL A 159 -7.57 3.61 -5.51
C VAL A 159 -6.27 3.13 -4.89
N PHE A 160 -5.17 3.80 -5.23
CA PHE A 160 -3.83 3.47 -4.76
C PHE A 160 -3.24 4.71 -4.09
N VAL A 161 -2.87 4.58 -2.82
CA VAL A 161 -2.25 5.65 -2.02
C VAL A 161 -0.89 5.16 -1.53
N THR A 162 0.19 5.76 -2.00
CA THR A 162 1.56 5.35 -1.65
C THR A 162 2.02 5.87 -0.29
N GLY A 163 1.30 6.82 0.30
CA GLY A 163 1.49 7.32 1.65
C GLY A 163 0.58 6.64 2.67
N HIS A 164 0.66 7.09 3.91
CA HIS A 164 -0.04 6.53 5.06
C HIS A 164 -1.05 7.53 5.64
N ALA A 165 -2.24 7.61 5.03
CA ALA A 165 -3.34 8.45 5.51
C ALA A 165 -3.96 7.93 6.82
N GLU A 166 -3.70 6.66 7.16
CA GLU A 166 -4.22 5.97 8.33
C GLU A 166 -3.37 6.15 9.59
N TYR A 167 -2.20 6.81 9.49
CA TYR A 167 -1.31 7.00 10.64
C TYR A 167 -1.91 7.92 11.68
N ASP A 168 -1.86 7.48 12.94
CA ASP A 168 -2.07 8.33 14.10
C ASP A 168 -0.89 9.29 14.29
N ARG A 169 -1.11 10.31 15.11
CA ARG A 169 -0.14 11.38 15.42
C ARG A 169 1.28 10.87 15.71
N ASP A 170 1.39 9.77 16.46
CA ASP A 170 2.67 9.27 16.95
C ASP A 170 3.21 8.08 16.15
N THR A 171 2.49 7.60 15.13
CA THR A 171 2.85 6.38 14.41
C THR A 171 4.16 6.54 13.66
N LEU A 172 4.35 7.64 12.93
CA LEU A 172 5.57 7.90 12.17
C LEU A 172 6.80 8.02 13.09
N ALA A 173 6.64 8.66 14.26
CA ALA A 173 7.72 8.77 15.25
C ALA A 173 8.11 7.39 15.79
N LYS A 174 7.13 6.54 16.10
CA LYS A 174 7.39 5.16 16.57
C LYS A 174 8.13 4.34 15.52
N GLU A 175 7.74 4.41 14.26
CA GLU A 175 8.44 3.74 13.16
C GLU A 175 9.87 4.24 12.96
N TYR A 176 10.08 5.55 13.08
CA TYR A 176 11.41 6.15 13.00
C TYR A 176 12.33 5.61 14.11
N PHE A 177 11.86 5.60 15.37
CA PHE A 177 12.64 5.05 16.48
C PHE A 177 12.91 3.54 16.33
N LEU A 178 11.96 2.76 15.86
CA LEU A 178 12.19 1.33 15.56
C LEU A 178 13.25 1.14 14.48
N SER A 179 13.26 1.97 13.45
CA SER A 179 14.28 1.94 12.40
C SER A 179 15.68 2.23 12.95
N LEU A 180 15.80 3.19 13.90
CA LEU A 180 17.08 3.50 14.55
C LEU A 180 17.59 2.35 15.42
N ILE A 181 16.71 1.64 16.14
CA ILE A 181 17.08 0.47 16.95
C ILE A 181 17.65 -0.63 16.06
N HIS A 182 17.04 -0.91 14.92
CA HIS A 182 17.53 -1.93 13.96
C HIS A 182 18.88 -1.57 13.31
N ILE A 183 19.17 -0.29 13.16
CA ILE A 183 20.49 0.17 12.64
C ILE A 183 21.57 0.09 13.73
N SER A 184 21.21 0.22 15.01
CA SER A 184 22.13 0.25 16.14
C SER A 184 22.40 -1.11 16.80
N GLU A 185 21.65 -2.16 16.48
CA GLU A 185 21.98 -3.53 16.91
C GLU A 185 23.04 -4.12 15.97
N PRO A 186 24.29 -4.34 16.45
CA PRO A 186 25.26 -5.09 15.66
C PRO A 186 24.72 -6.52 15.47
N THR A 187 24.67 -6.97 14.23
CA THR A 187 24.40 -8.37 13.89
C THR A 187 25.29 -9.26 14.74
N ARG A 188 24.71 -9.89 15.75
CA ARG A 188 25.40 -10.93 16.54
C ARG A 188 25.62 -12.11 15.59
N PRO A 189 26.86 -12.53 15.32
CA PRO A 189 27.07 -13.77 14.59
C PRO A 189 26.43 -14.90 15.41
N GLU A 190 25.58 -15.67 14.80
CA GLU A 190 25.07 -16.92 15.39
C GLU A 190 26.24 -17.89 15.58
N PRO A 191 26.30 -18.64 16.72
CA PRO A 191 27.36 -19.60 17.00
C PRO A 191 27.31 -20.84 16.08
#